data_37b44c75165408131b5e885d7926a6d5
#
_entry.id   37b44c75165408131b5e885d7926a6d5
#
_cell.length_a   1.000
_cell.length_b   1.000
_cell.length_c   1.000
_cell.angle_alpha   90.00
_cell.angle_beta   90.00
_cell.angle_gamma   90.00
#
_symmetry.space_group_name_H-M   'P 1'
#
loop_
_entity.id
_entity.type
_entity.pdbx_description
1 polymer ?
#
loop_
_entity_poly.entity_id
_entity_poly.type
_entity_poly.pdbx_seq_one_letter_code
_entity_poly.pdbx_strand_id
1 'polypeptide(L)'
;MTTTYAVLSEGLEKNYGAVHALRGLDLAVAEGAVCGVLGPNGAGKTTAVRVLTTLTAPDGGSARVAGHDVVREAASVRAAIGVTGQNSSVDGELTGRQNLRLFAKLLRFRGEAARIRADELLERFELTDAADRPARTYSGGMHRRLDLAASLLTRPRVLFLDEPTTGLDPHSRNQIWAAVRELAGRGTTVLLTTQYLEEADQLADDIVLIDRGRTAHRGTPAELKALIGSYAEVVVPQASALIPAAAVLDQLTGAEPVLDHERRTVGAVATDTTLTLPRIVRELDAAGVPLIDASLRPPTLDEVFLRLTGRGDGRTSPPLKETAA
;
A
#
# COMPACT_ATOMS: atom_id res chain seq x y z
N MET A 1 -26.29 10.67 6.17
CA MET A 1 -26.11 9.93 4.89
C MET A 1 -25.61 8.54 5.24
N THR A 2 -26.26 7.49 4.75
CA THR A 2 -25.85 6.10 5.03
C THR A 2 -24.64 5.81 4.14
N THR A 3 -23.49 5.48 4.73
CA THR A 3 -22.29 5.12 3.96
C THR A 3 -22.54 3.81 3.23
N THR A 4 -22.45 3.81 1.90
CA THR A 4 -22.52 2.60 1.09
C THR A 4 -21.12 2.04 0.91
N TYR A 5 -20.95 0.73 1.19
CA TYR A 5 -19.68 0.06 1.07
C TYR A 5 -19.57 -0.68 -0.26
N ALA A 6 -18.49 -0.42 -1.01
CA ALA A 6 -18.16 -1.15 -2.22
C ALA A 6 -17.51 -2.52 -1.93
N VAL A 7 -16.79 -2.62 -0.80
CA VAL A 7 -16.23 -3.88 -0.30
C VAL A 7 -16.57 -3.98 1.18
N LEU A 8 -17.12 -5.11 1.60
CA LEU A 8 -17.43 -5.40 2.99
C LEU A 8 -17.09 -6.86 3.28
N SER A 9 -16.34 -7.12 4.36
CA SER A 9 -16.16 -8.46 4.89
C SER A 9 -16.33 -8.46 6.40
N GLU A 10 -16.93 -9.55 6.91
CA GLU A 10 -17.21 -9.76 8.33
C GLU A 10 -16.74 -11.15 8.73
N GLY A 11 -15.80 -11.19 9.68
CA GLY A 11 -15.24 -12.41 10.23
C GLY A 11 -14.62 -13.35 9.17
N LEU A 12 -14.01 -12.81 8.11
CA LEU A 12 -13.56 -13.59 6.96
C LEU A 12 -12.41 -14.54 7.34
N GLU A 13 -12.58 -15.83 7.06
CA GLU A 13 -11.60 -16.88 7.37
C GLU A 13 -11.10 -17.59 6.13
N LYS A 14 -9.81 -17.93 6.13
CA LYS A 14 -9.20 -18.77 5.10
C LYS A 14 -8.04 -19.58 5.64
N ASN A 15 -8.07 -20.88 5.37
CA ASN A 15 -7.05 -21.84 5.79
C ASN A 15 -6.42 -22.52 4.56
N TYR A 16 -5.12 -22.75 4.63
CA TYR A 16 -4.38 -23.58 3.66
C TYR A 16 -3.66 -24.67 4.45
N GLY A 17 -4.28 -25.83 4.58
CA GLY A 17 -3.81 -26.90 5.46
C GLY A 17 -3.73 -26.42 6.91
N ALA A 18 -2.56 -26.46 7.50
CA ALA A 18 -2.31 -25.98 8.88
C ALA A 18 -2.14 -24.47 9.01
N VAL A 19 -2.06 -23.74 7.89
CA VAL A 19 -1.84 -22.29 7.90
C VAL A 19 -3.18 -21.55 7.86
N HIS A 20 -3.49 -20.86 8.95
CA HIS A 20 -4.64 -19.97 9.02
C HIS A 20 -4.26 -18.60 8.46
N ALA A 21 -4.53 -18.37 7.17
CA ALA A 21 -4.14 -17.15 6.47
C ALA A 21 -5.05 -15.96 6.79
N LEU A 22 -6.36 -16.20 6.97
CA LEU A 22 -7.32 -15.22 7.49
C LEU A 22 -8.00 -15.82 8.73
N ARG A 23 -8.17 -15.01 9.77
CA ARG A 23 -8.61 -15.44 11.10
C ARG A 23 -9.75 -14.57 11.65
N GLY A 24 -10.73 -14.24 10.80
CA GLY A 24 -11.78 -13.29 11.14
C GLY A 24 -11.41 -11.88 10.71
N LEU A 25 -11.12 -11.68 9.40
CA LEU A 25 -10.79 -10.38 8.83
C LEU A 25 -12.06 -9.57 8.59
N ASP A 26 -12.14 -8.40 9.20
CA ASP A 26 -13.16 -7.39 8.95
C ASP A 26 -12.59 -6.29 8.06
N LEU A 27 -13.32 -5.97 6.99
CA LEU A 27 -12.94 -4.92 6.05
C LEU A 27 -14.20 -4.19 5.57
N ALA A 28 -14.13 -2.87 5.50
CA ALA A 28 -15.19 -2.06 4.91
C ALA A 28 -14.57 -0.93 4.09
N VAL A 29 -14.87 -0.86 2.79
CA VAL A 29 -14.37 0.18 1.88
C VAL A 29 -15.55 0.95 1.33
N ALA A 30 -15.58 2.26 1.54
CA ALA A 30 -16.63 3.13 1.03
C ALA A 30 -16.57 3.20 -0.50
N GLU A 31 -17.72 3.41 -1.15
CA GLU A 31 -17.77 3.62 -2.61
C GLU A 31 -16.95 4.86 -3.01
N GLY A 32 -16.15 4.74 -4.06
CA GLY A 32 -15.30 5.80 -4.60
C GLY A 32 -14.02 6.10 -3.80
N ALA A 33 -13.82 5.43 -2.66
CA ALA A 33 -12.62 5.62 -1.84
C ALA A 33 -11.44 4.75 -2.30
N VAL A 34 -10.23 5.18 -1.95
CA VAL A 34 -9.00 4.38 -2.03
C VAL A 34 -8.71 3.81 -0.65
N CYS A 35 -8.75 2.49 -0.53
CA CYS A 35 -8.38 1.78 0.70
C CYS A 35 -7.03 1.09 0.55
N GLY A 36 -6.09 1.47 1.41
CA GLY A 36 -4.80 0.82 1.55
C GLY A 36 -4.87 -0.36 2.55
N VAL A 37 -4.55 -1.56 2.10
CA VAL A 37 -4.44 -2.74 2.97
C VAL A 37 -2.97 -3.00 3.25
N LEU A 38 -2.53 -2.66 4.46
CA LEU A 38 -1.15 -2.75 4.90
C LEU A 38 -0.92 -3.97 5.79
N GLY A 39 0.30 -4.43 5.83
CA GLY A 39 0.71 -5.50 6.74
C GLY A 39 2.02 -6.15 6.29
N PRO A 40 2.69 -6.89 7.18
CA PRO A 40 3.92 -7.58 6.83
C PRO A 40 3.67 -8.71 5.82
N ASN A 41 4.77 -9.27 5.27
CA ASN A 41 4.67 -10.46 4.44
C ASN A 41 4.09 -11.61 5.26
N GLY A 42 3.12 -12.33 4.67
CA GLY A 42 2.38 -13.40 5.35
C GLY A 42 1.24 -12.94 6.26
N ALA A 43 0.94 -11.63 6.34
CA ALA A 43 -0.19 -11.13 7.15
C ALA A 43 -1.58 -11.52 6.62
N GLY A 44 -1.69 -11.97 5.36
CA GLY A 44 -2.95 -12.36 4.74
C GLY A 44 -3.46 -11.43 3.63
N LYS A 45 -2.73 -10.36 3.27
CA LYS A 45 -3.14 -9.36 2.26
C LYS A 45 -3.58 -9.98 0.92
N THR A 46 -2.68 -10.71 0.26
CA THR A 46 -2.97 -11.39 -1.01
C THR A 46 -4.09 -12.43 -0.87
N THR A 47 -4.19 -13.10 0.27
CA THR A 47 -5.29 -14.04 0.54
C THR A 47 -6.62 -13.31 0.62
N ALA A 48 -6.69 -12.16 1.29
CA ALA A 48 -7.89 -11.33 1.33
C ALA A 48 -8.31 -10.89 -0.07
N VAL A 49 -7.37 -10.38 -0.89
CA VAL A 49 -7.64 -10.04 -2.29
C VAL A 49 -8.17 -11.24 -3.07
N ARG A 50 -7.55 -12.42 -2.94
CA ARG A 50 -8.00 -13.65 -3.65
C ARG A 50 -9.41 -14.08 -3.28
N VAL A 51 -9.80 -13.92 -2.01
CA VAL A 51 -11.17 -14.23 -1.56
C VAL A 51 -12.15 -13.18 -2.10
N LEU A 52 -11.85 -11.89 -1.94
CA LEU A 52 -12.71 -10.80 -2.39
C LEU A 52 -12.90 -10.75 -3.91
N THR A 53 -11.88 -11.18 -4.66
CA THR A 53 -11.95 -11.30 -6.13
C THR A 53 -12.49 -12.63 -6.63
N THR A 54 -13.00 -13.48 -5.74
CA THR A 54 -13.57 -14.79 -6.05
C THR A 54 -12.60 -15.85 -6.63
N LEU A 55 -11.29 -15.61 -6.52
CA LEU A 55 -10.25 -16.55 -6.93
C LEU A 55 -10.13 -17.75 -5.96
N THR A 56 -10.60 -17.57 -4.73
CA THR A 56 -10.60 -18.60 -3.69
C THR A 56 -11.85 -18.42 -2.83
N ALA A 57 -12.54 -19.49 -2.50
CA ALA A 57 -13.67 -19.42 -1.57
C ALA A 57 -13.17 -19.25 -0.12
N PRO A 58 -13.84 -18.46 0.72
CA PRO A 58 -13.57 -18.40 2.15
C PRO A 58 -13.97 -19.71 2.83
N ASP A 59 -13.40 -19.99 4.00
CA ASP A 59 -13.77 -21.14 4.83
C ASP A 59 -14.76 -20.73 5.95
N GLY A 60 -14.85 -19.44 6.26
CA GLY A 60 -15.79 -18.86 7.24
C GLY A 60 -15.97 -17.36 7.01
N GLY A 61 -16.96 -16.80 7.72
CA GLY A 61 -17.35 -15.41 7.58
C GLY A 61 -18.14 -15.11 6.30
N SER A 62 -18.25 -13.82 5.97
CA SER A 62 -18.95 -13.35 4.77
C SER A 62 -18.18 -12.22 4.10
N ALA A 63 -18.35 -12.06 2.76
CA ALA A 63 -17.85 -10.91 2.06
C ALA A 63 -18.77 -10.51 0.90
N ARG A 64 -18.86 -9.20 0.66
CA ARG A 64 -19.58 -8.61 -0.46
C ARG A 64 -18.69 -7.62 -1.21
N VAL A 65 -18.77 -7.64 -2.53
CA VAL A 65 -18.05 -6.72 -3.43
C VAL A 65 -19.03 -6.16 -4.44
N ALA A 66 -19.06 -4.85 -4.58
CA ALA A 66 -20.02 -4.12 -5.42
C ALA A 66 -21.49 -4.48 -5.13
N GLY A 67 -21.79 -4.84 -3.87
CA GLY A 67 -23.12 -5.27 -3.41
C GLY A 67 -23.41 -6.78 -3.58
N HIS A 68 -22.53 -7.56 -4.24
CA HIS A 68 -22.68 -8.97 -4.53
C HIS A 68 -21.91 -9.86 -3.55
N ASP A 69 -22.52 -10.98 -3.13
CA ASP A 69 -21.87 -12.00 -2.29
C ASP A 69 -20.76 -12.73 -3.07
N VAL A 70 -19.55 -12.82 -2.50
CA VAL A 70 -18.37 -13.36 -3.21
C VAL A 70 -18.48 -14.87 -3.48
N VAL A 71 -19.35 -15.59 -2.78
CA VAL A 71 -19.56 -17.04 -2.96
C VAL A 71 -20.78 -17.28 -3.85
N ARG A 72 -21.92 -16.71 -3.47
CA ARG A 72 -23.22 -16.98 -4.12
C ARG A 72 -23.37 -16.27 -5.45
N GLU A 73 -22.76 -15.10 -5.60
CA GLU A 73 -22.89 -14.23 -6.77
C GLU A 73 -21.53 -13.96 -7.44
N ALA A 74 -20.60 -14.93 -7.38
CA ALA A 74 -19.22 -14.78 -7.86
C ALA A 74 -19.12 -14.28 -9.32
N ALA A 75 -20.06 -14.63 -10.19
CA ALA A 75 -20.10 -14.15 -11.57
C ALA A 75 -20.40 -12.64 -11.65
N SER A 76 -21.31 -12.15 -10.82
CA SER A 76 -21.65 -10.71 -10.72
C SER A 76 -20.48 -9.91 -10.14
N VAL A 77 -19.80 -10.46 -9.11
CA VAL A 77 -18.58 -9.87 -8.57
C VAL A 77 -17.54 -9.70 -9.68
N ARG A 78 -17.20 -10.79 -10.42
CA ARG A 78 -16.21 -10.74 -11.50
C ARG A 78 -16.57 -9.76 -12.63
N ALA A 79 -17.86 -9.53 -12.88
CA ALA A 79 -18.30 -8.55 -13.87
C ALA A 79 -18.13 -7.09 -13.40
N ALA A 80 -18.09 -6.86 -12.06
CA ALA A 80 -18.04 -5.54 -11.45
C ALA A 80 -16.62 -5.10 -11.05
N ILE A 81 -15.62 -6.01 -11.11
CA ILE A 81 -14.27 -5.75 -10.63
C ILE A 81 -13.23 -5.74 -11.73
N GLY A 82 -12.13 -5.01 -11.49
CA GLY A 82 -10.84 -5.15 -12.16
C GLY A 82 -9.81 -5.66 -11.15
N VAL A 83 -8.87 -6.47 -11.62
CA VAL A 83 -7.83 -7.04 -10.75
C VAL A 83 -6.48 -6.94 -11.46
N THR A 84 -5.49 -6.43 -10.74
CA THR A 84 -4.08 -6.49 -11.13
C THR A 84 -3.31 -7.24 -10.04
N GLY A 85 -2.78 -8.40 -10.38
CA GLY A 85 -2.02 -9.25 -9.44
C GLY A 85 -0.55 -8.87 -9.34
N GLN A 86 0.21 -9.60 -8.51
CA GLN A 86 1.66 -9.45 -8.39
C GLN A 86 2.40 -9.83 -9.69
N ASN A 87 1.91 -10.85 -10.39
CA ASN A 87 2.46 -11.25 -11.69
C ASN A 87 1.66 -10.57 -12.80
N SER A 88 2.38 -10.06 -13.79
CA SER A 88 1.74 -9.49 -14.98
C SER A 88 0.96 -10.56 -15.74
N SER A 89 -0.26 -10.23 -16.14
CA SER A 89 -1.10 -11.06 -17.00
C SER A 89 -0.83 -10.83 -18.50
N VAL A 90 0.05 -9.87 -18.80
CA VAL A 90 0.40 -9.49 -20.18
C VAL A 90 1.29 -10.55 -20.83
N ASP A 91 0.91 -10.99 -22.03
CA ASP A 91 1.73 -11.87 -22.86
C ASP A 91 2.86 -11.06 -23.53
N GLY A 92 4.10 -11.43 -23.26
CA GLY A 92 5.28 -10.74 -23.75
C GLY A 92 5.47 -10.83 -25.29
N GLU A 93 4.97 -11.89 -25.92
CA GLU A 93 5.08 -12.09 -27.37
C GLU A 93 4.05 -11.26 -28.15
N LEU A 94 2.95 -10.88 -27.52
CA LEU A 94 1.97 -9.99 -28.11
C LEU A 94 2.36 -8.53 -27.95
N THR A 95 1.90 -7.67 -28.87
CA THR A 95 2.03 -6.23 -28.71
C THR A 95 1.09 -5.72 -27.63
N GLY A 96 1.32 -4.49 -27.10
CA GLY A 96 0.43 -3.88 -26.13
C GLY A 96 -1.01 -3.83 -26.61
N ARG A 97 -1.21 -3.44 -27.88
CA ARG A 97 -2.52 -3.40 -28.54
C ARG A 97 -3.15 -4.78 -28.67
N GLN A 98 -2.38 -5.80 -29.01
CA GLN A 98 -2.85 -7.18 -29.12
C GLN A 98 -3.26 -7.74 -27.77
N ASN A 99 -2.51 -7.47 -26.71
CA ASN A 99 -2.85 -7.84 -25.34
C ASN A 99 -4.21 -7.27 -24.95
N LEU A 100 -4.41 -5.95 -25.05
CA LEU A 100 -5.69 -5.33 -24.68
C LEU A 100 -6.86 -5.85 -25.52
N ARG A 101 -6.65 -6.10 -26.81
CA ARG A 101 -7.68 -6.71 -27.68
C ARG A 101 -7.98 -8.16 -27.31
N LEU A 102 -6.98 -8.93 -26.88
CA LEU A 102 -7.16 -10.30 -26.38
C LEU A 102 -8.04 -10.30 -25.13
N PHE A 103 -7.68 -9.48 -24.12
CA PHE A 103 -8.50 -9.33 -22.91
C PHE A 103 -9.90 -8.82 -23.21
N ALA A 104 -10.04 -7.84 -24.09
CA ALA A 104 -11.36 -7.33 -24.51
C ALA A 104 -12.23 -8.45 -25.11
N LYS A 105 -11.65 -9.34 -25.94
CA LYS A 105 -12.36 -10.51 -26.50
C LYS A 105 -12.78 -11.49 -25.41
N LEU A 106 -11.90 -11.79 -24.44
CA LEU A 106 -12.20 -12.65 -23.29
C LEU A 106 -13.34 -12.09 -22.44
N LEU A 107 -13.40 -10.76 -22.33
CA LEU A 107 -14.46 -10.00 -21.65
C LEU A 107 -15.70 -9.77 -22.53
N ARG A 108 -15.79 -10.47 -23.69
CA ARG A 108 -16.91 -10.45 -24.64
C ARG A 108 -17.16 -9.13 -25.36
N PHE A 109 -16.20 -8.21 -25.41
CA PHE A 109 -16.25 -7.07 -26.31
C PHE A 109 -16.15 -7.57 -27.75
N ARG A 110 -16.92 -6.98 -28.67
CA ARG A 110 -17.00 -7.39 -30.07
C ARG A 110 -16.44 -6.32 -30.99
N GLY A 111 -15.71 -6.77 -32.02
CA GLY A 111 -15.31 -5.98 -33.19
C GLY A 111 -14.74 -4.60 -32.84
N GLU A 112 -15.38 -3.58 -33.33
CA GLU A 112 -14.96 -2.20 -33.23
C GLU A 112 -14.94 -1.68 -31.78
N ALA A 113 -15.86 -2.10 -30.91
CA ALA A 113 -15.88 -1.70 -29.51
C ALA A 113 -14.61 -2.17 -28.76
N ALA A 114 -14.12 -3.38 -29.04
CA ALA A 114 -12.87 -3.86 -28.47
C ALA A 114 -11.66 -3.04 -28.95
N ARG A 115 -11.65 -2.62 -30.22
CA ARG A 115 -10.61 -1.80 -30.80
C ARG A 115 -10.58 -0.41 -30.16
N ILE A 116 -11.71 0.28 -30.17
CA ILE A 116 -11.85 1.63 -29.61
C ILE A 116 -11.42 1.61 -28.14
N ARG A 117 -11.92 0.65 -27.36
CA ARG A 117 -11.60 0.57 -25.93
C ARG A 117 -10.12 0.30 -25.66
N ALA A 118 -9.46 -0.53 -26.46
CA ALA A 118 -8.03 -0.76 -26.37
C ALA A 118 -7.24 0.51 -26.68
N ASP A 119 -7.63 1.23 -27.74
CA ASP A 119 -6.94 2.46 -28.17
C ASP A 119 -7.11 3.59 -27.10
N GLU A 120 -8.31 3.77 -26.54
CA GLU A 120 -8.57 4.70 -25.43
C GLU A 120 -7.66 4.42 -24.22
N LEU A 121 -7.45 3.14 -23.87
CA LEU A 121 -6.63 2.75 -22.72
C LEU A 121 -5.14 2.92 -23.02
N LEU A 122 -4.68 2.61 -24.22
CA LEU A 122 -3.30 2.85 -24.63
C LEU A 122 -2.95 4.35 -24.56
N GLU A 123 -3.85 5.21 -25.02
CA GLU A 123 -3.68 6.66 -24.93
C GLU A 123 -3.66 7.13 -23.48
N ARG A 124 -4.66 6.71 -22.68
CA ARG A 124 -4.77 7.09 -21.27
C ARG A 124 -3.54 6.71 -20.43
N PHE A 125 -2.91 5.57 -20.73
CA PHE A 125 -1.74 5.08 -20.03
C PHE A 125 -0.42 5.43 -20.71
N GLU A 126 -0.41 6.36 -21.68
CA GLU A 126 0.77 6.84 -22.39
C GLU A 126 1.57 5.69 -23.03
N LEU A 127 0.87 4.74 -23.64
CA LEU A 127 1.45 3.56 -24.30
C LEU A 127 1.26 3.58 -25.81
N THR A 128 0.73 4.66 -26.38
CA THR A 128 0.40 4.78 -27.83
C THR A 128 1.62 4.54 -28.71
N ASP A 129 2.76 5.17 -28.40
CA ASP A 129 3.99 5.06 -29.20
C ASP A 129 4.61 3.66 -29.15
N ALA A 130 4.30 2.89 -28.08
CA ALA A 130 4.77 1.53 -27.90
C ALA A 130 3.72 0.47 -28.24
N ALA A 131 2.48 0.89 -28.60
CA ALA A 131 1.31 0.03 -28.71
C ALA A 131 1.51 -1.19 -29.63
N ASP A 132 2.29 -1.02 -30.70
CA ASP A 132 2.53 -2.03 -31.73
C ASP A 132 3.90 -2.72 -31.61
N ARG A 133 4.62 -2.50 -30.49
CA ARG A 133 5.84 -3.24 -30.12
C ARG A 133 5.49 -4.46 -29.25
N PRO A 134 6.22 -5.58 -29.34
CA PRO A 134 6.05 -6.72 -28.44
C PRO A 134 6.22 -6.30 -26.96
N ALA A 135 5.31 -6.75 -26.09
CA ALA A 135 5.33 -6.32 -24.69
C ALA A 135 6.61 -6.75 -23.94
N ARG A 136 7.30 -7.81 -24.35
CA ARG A 136 8.62 -8.20 -23.79
C ARG A 136 9.69 -7.11 -23.92
N THR A 137 9.49 -6.12 -24.81
CA THR A 137 10.40 -4.97 -24.97
C THR A 137 10.02 -3.77 -24.10
N TYR A 138 8.96 -3.88 -23.29
CA TYR A 138 8.52 -2.82 -22.41
C TYR A 138 9.40 -2.73 -21.17
N SER A 139 9.54 -1.52 -20.61
CA SER A 139 10.08 -1.38 -19.25
C SER A 139 9.11 -1.93 -18.20
N GLY A 140 9.60 -2.18 -16.99
CA GLY A 140 8.73 -2.63 -15.88
C GLY A 140 7.53 -1.70 -15.66
N GLY A 141 7.74 -0.39 -15.71
CA GLY A 141 6.68 0.60 -15.60
C GLY A 141 5.68 0.55 -16.76
N MET A 142 6.15 0.33 -17.99
CA MET A 142 5.25 0.16 -19.15
C MET A 142 4.42 -1.12 -19.03
N HIS A 143 5.04 -2.22 -18.60
CA HIS A 143 4.34 -3.48 -18.31
C HIS A 143 3.22 -3.27 -17.28
N ARG A 144 3.54 -2.59 -16.17
CA ARG A 144 2.58 -2.34 -15.11
C ARG A 144 1.43 -1.43 -15.56
N ARG A 145 1.72 -0.42 -16.36
CA ARG A 145 0.66 0.44 -16.97
C ARG A 145 -0.23 -0.33 -17.92
N LEU A 146 0.32 -1.23 -18.73
CA LEU A 146 -0.46 -2.09 -19.63
C LEU A 146 -1.35 -3.08 -18.85
N ASP A 147 -0.83 -3.65 -17.76
CA ASP A 147 -1.58 -4.56 -16.89
C ASP A 147 -2.73 -3.84 -16.19
N LEU A 148 -2.48 -2.61 -15.69
CA LEU A 148 -3.51 -1.75 -15.14
C LEU A 148 -4.56 -1.36 -16.20
N ALA A 149 -4.12 -1.02 -17.42
CA ALA A 149 -5.03 -0.73 -18.55
C ALA A 149 -5.94 -1.93 -18.85
N ALA A 150 -5.40 -3.16 -18.84
CA ALA A 150 -6.17 -4.37 -19.07
C ALA A 150 -7.27 -4.57 -18.00
N SER A 151 -6.97 -4.30 -16.74
CA SER A 151 -7.94 -4.40 -15.63
C SER A 151 -9.10 -3.40 -15.72
N LEU A 152 -8.94 -2.34 -16.51
CA LEU A 152 -9.93 -1.27 -16.69
C LEU A 152 -10.80 -1.41 -17.95
N LEU A 153 -10.63 -2.48 -18.72
CA LEU A 153 -11.41 -2.69 -19.94
C LEU A 153 -12.93 -2.62 -19.69
N THR A 154 -13.42 -3.22 -18.62
CA THR A 154 -14.84 -3.28 -18.25
C THR A 154 -15.37 -2.04 -17.54
N ARG A 155 -14.52 -1.03 -17.26
CA ARG A 155 -14.87 0.10 -16.39
C ARG A 155 -15.39 -0.38 -15.03
N PRO A 156 -14.57 -1.08 -14.25
CA PRO A 156 -14.99 -1.74 -13.02
C PRO A 156 -15.47 -0.74 -11.97
N ARG A 157 -16.42 -1.16 -11.12
CA ARG A 157 -16.83 -0.39 -9.95
C ARG A 157 -15.78 -0.47 -8.83
N VAL A 158 -15.09 -1.60 -8.72
CA VAL A 158 -14.03 -1.83 -7.74
C VAL A 158 -12.78 -2.36 -8.44
N LEU A 159 -11.65 -1.71 -8.18
CA LEU A 159 -10.34 -2.11 -8.69
C LEU A 159 -9.49 -2.66 -7.54
N PHE A 160 -9.01 -3.89 -7.70
CA PHE A 160 -8.06 -4.52 -6.78
C PHE A 160 -6.66 -4.46 -7.35
N LEU A 161 -5.72 -3.91 -6.58
CA LEU A 161 -4.31 -3.78 -6.93
C LEU A 161 -3.47 -4.50 -5.88
N ASP A 162 -2.86 -5.63 -6.26
CA ASP A 162 -1.99 -6.38 -5.35
C ASP A 162 -0.53 -5.97 -5.59
N GLU A 163 0.01 -5.16 -4.67
CA GLU A 163 1.36 -4.59 -4.69
C GLU A 163 1.69 -3.87 -6.03
N PRO A 164 0.95 -2.81 -6.41
CA PRO A 164 1.00 -2.25 -7.77
C PRO A 164 2.33 -1.63 -8.17
N THR A 165 3.18 -1.24 -7.23
CA THR A 165 4.43 -0.51 -7.50
C THR A 165 5.69 -1.26 -7.13
N THR A 166 5.58 -2.52 -6.71
CA THR A 166 6.73 -3.34 -6.33
C THR A 166 7.70 -3.51 -7.51
N GLY A 167 8.98 -3.20 -7.27
CA GLY A 167 10.05 -3.31 -8.27
C GLY A 167 10.09 -2.19 -9.30
N LEU A 168 9.27 -1.15 -9.18
CA LEU A 168 9.29 0.00 -10.07
C LEU A 168 10.25 1.08 -9.57
N ASP A 169 10.84 1.79 -10.53
CA ASP A 169 11.57 3.03 -10.27
C ASP A 169 10.63 4.15 -9.76
N PRO A 170 11.16 5.21 -9.10
CA PRO A 170 10.33 6.28 -8.53
C PRO A 170 9.45 7.00 -9.55
N HIS A 171 9.92 7.18 -10.80
CA HIS A 171 9.14 7.84 -11.84
C HIS A 171 7.94 6.99 -12.26
N SER A 172 8.16 5.71 -12.55
CA SER A 172 7.09 4.75 -12.88
C SER A 172 6.08 4.60 -11.74
N ARG A 173 6.55 4.61 -10.47
CA ARG A 173 5.68 4.57 -9.29
C ARG A 173 4.74 5.77 -9.26
N ASN A 174 5.27 6.99 -9.44
CA ASN A 174 4.46 8.22 -9.47
C ASN A 174 3.40 8.21 -10.58
N GLN A 175 3.70 7.63 -11.74
CA GLN A 175 2.75 7.49 -12.83
C GLN A 175 1.57 6.55 -12.45
N ILE A 176 1.86 5.42 -11.80
CA ILE A 176 0.82 4.52 -11.28
C ILE A 176 -0.02 5.22 -10.21
N TRP A 177 0.59 5.95 -9.29
CA TRP A 177 -0.13 6.71 -8.26
C TRP A 177 -1.05 7.76 -8.87
N ALA A 178 -0.60 8.51 -9.88
CA ALA A 178 -1.42 9.48 -10.59
C ALA A 178 -2.63 8.80 -11.25
N ALA A 179 -2.42 7.65 -11.90
CA ALA A 179 -3.51 6.89 -12.52
C ALA A 179 -4.54 6.39 -11.49
N VAL A 180 -4.09 5.91 -10.32
CA VAL A 180 -4.98 5.48 -9.23
C VAL A 180 -5.82 6.64 -8.70
N ARG A 181 -5.20 7.81 -8.44
CA ARG A 181 -5.94 9.02 -8.00
C ARG A 181 -6.97 9.47 -9.03
N GLU A 182 -6.62 9.45 -10.31
CA GLU A 182 -7.55 9.80 -11.39
C GLU A 182 -8.74 8.85 -11.44
N LEU A 183 -8.52 7.53 -11.25
CA LEU A 183 -9.57 6.53 -11.23
C LEU A 183 -10.54 6.76 -10.07
N ALA A 184 -10.01 6.97 -8.87
CA ALA A 184 -10.79 7.26 -7.67
C ALA A 184 -11.59 8.56 -7.83
N GLY A 185 -10.98 9.63 -8.36
CA GLY A 185 -11.65 10.89 -8.66
C GLY A 185 -12.79 10.78 -9.66
N ARG A 186 -12.83 9.69 -10.44
CA ARG A 186 -13.95 9.35 -11.36
C ARG A 186 -14.97 8.39 -10.74
N GLY A 187 -14.85 8.07 -9.43
CA GLY A 187 -15.79 7.25 -8.68
C GLY A 187 -15.50 5.74 -8.68
N THR A 188 -14.35 5.30 -9.21
CA THR A 188 -13.92 3.90 -9.06
C THR A 188 -13.40 3.69 -7.64
N THR A 189 -13.94 2.71 -6.92
CA THR A 189 -13.39 2.30 -5.63
C THR A 189 -12.10 1.54 -5.85
N VAL A 190 -11.05 1.82 -5.09
CA VAL A 190 -9.78 1.13 -5.21
C VAL A 190 -9.42 0.46 -3.88
N LEU A 191 -9.11 -0.83 -3.92
CA LEU A 191 -8.48 -1.54 -2.82
C LEU A 191 -7.07 -1.93 -3.27
N LEU A 192 -6.05 -1.35 -2.64
CA LEU A 192 -4.67 -1.68 -2.93
C LEU A 192 -4.02 -2.36 -1.73
N THR A 193 -3.26 -3.43 -1.98
CA THR A 193 -2.35 -3.97 -0.98
C THR A 193 -0.97 -3.42 -1.23
N THR A 194 -0.25 -3.10 -0.18
CA THR A 194 1.14 -2.68 -0.30
C THR A 194 1.93 -3.01 0.97
N GLN A 195 3.22 -3.12 0.83
CA GLN A 195 4.19 -3.12 1.93
C GLN A 195 4.93 -1.77 2.02
N TYR A 196 4.73 -0.88 1.04
CA TYR A 196 5.30 0.46 1.02
C TYR A 196 4.33 1.43 1.69
N LEU A 197 4.66 1.85 2.90
CA LEU A 197 3.81 2.71 3.71
C LEU A 197 3.65 4.12 3.10
N GLU A 198 4.68 4.59 2.37
CA GLU A 198 4.61 5.82 1.59
C GLU A 198 3.50 5.77 0.53
N GLU A 199 3.29 4.63 -0.13
CA GLU A 199 2.23 4.46 -1.12
C GLU A 199 0.84 4.63 -0.50
N ALA A 200 0.62 4.03 0.67
CA ALA A 200 -0.63 4.20 1.39
C ALA A 200 -0.82 5.63 1.90
N ASP A 201 0.24 6.25 2.40
CA ASP A 201 0.21 7.65 2.86
C ASP A 201 -0.16 8.63 1.75
N GLN A 202 0.30 8.35 0.53
CA GLN A 202 0.05 9.18 -0.64
C GLN A 202 -1.30 8.94 -1.31
N LEU A 203 -1.84 7.73 -1.25
CA LEU A 203 -2.99 7.33 -2.05
C LEU A 203 -4.25 7.08 -1.25
N ALA A 204 -4.14 6.55 -0.03
CA ALA A 204 -5.28 6.01 0.68
C ALA A 204 -6.10 7.09 1.39
N ASP A 205 -7.43 7.03 1.23
CA ASP A 205 -8.39 7.75 2.06
C ASP A 205 -8.59 7.03 3.40
N ASP A 206 -8.50 5.69 3.38
CA ASP A 206 -8.63 4.83 4.56
C ASP A 206 -7.59 3.71 4.50
N ILE A 207 -7.03 3.35 5.62
CA ILE A 207 -6.01 2.30 5.75
C ILE A 207 -6.52 1.22 6.69
N VAL A 208 -6.35 -0.03 6.26
CA VAL A 208 -6.57 -1.22 7.09
C VAL A 208 -5.26 -1.92 7.32
N LEU A 209 -4.81 -1.94 8.56
CA LEU A 209 -3.63 -2.65 8.99
C LEU A 209 -4.00 -4.10 9.32
N ILE A 210 -3.44 -5.06 8.57
CA ILE A 210 -3.64 -6.49 8.80
C ILE A 210 -2.40 -7.06 9.52
N ASP A 211 -2.62 -7.73 10.63
CA ASP A 211 -1.62 -8.56 11.28
C ASP A 211 -2.18 -9.96 11.55
N ARG A 212 -1.40 -10.99 11.18
CA ARG A 212 -1.73 -12.43 11.41
C ARG A 212 -3.17 -12.81 11.00
N GLY A 213 -3.63 -12.29 9.87
CA GLY A 213 -4.93 -12.59 9.28
C GLY A 213 -6.12 -11.88 9.91
N ARG A 214 -5.90 -10.83 10.72
CA ARG A 214 -6.93 -10.01 11.36
C ARG A 214 -6.71 -8.54 11.09
N THR A 215 -7.76 -7.76 11.12
CA THR A 215 -7.68 -6.30 11.17
C THR A 215 -7.15 -5.88 12.54
N ALA A 216 -5.95 -5.31 12.57
CA ALA A 216 -5.32 -4.79 13.78
C ALA A 216 -5.74 -3.34 14.05
N HIS A 217 -5.68 -2.49 13.03
CA HIS A 217 -6.09 -1.08 13.11
C HIS A 217 -6.74 -0.64 11.80
N ARG A 218 -7.57 0.39 11.90
CA ARG A 218 -8.19 1.04 10.76
C ARG A 218 -8.33 2.54 11.02
N GLY A 219 -8.17 3.34 9.98
CA GLY A 219 -8.38 4.80 10.01
C GLY A 219 -7.74 5.48 8.82
N THR A 220 -7.95 6.78 8.70
CA THR A 220 -7.23 7.60 7.73
C THR A 220 -5.73 7.63 8.05
N PRO A 221 -4.86 7.94 7.07
CA PRO A 221 -3.43 8.13 7.35
C PRO A 221 -3.16 9.08 8.52
N ALA A 222 -3.93 10.17 8.61
CA ALA A 222 -3.81 11.17 9.69
C ALA A 222 -4.20 10.61 11.07
N GLU A 223 -5.32 9.86 11.14
CA GLU A 223 -5.77 9.21 12.39
C GLU A 223 -4.76 8.18 12.88
N LEU A 224 -4.23 7.34 11.98
CA LEU A 224 -3.23 6.34 12.35
C LEU A 224 -1.93 7.01 12.85
N LYS A 225 -1.48 8.08 12.22
CA LYS A 225 -0.34 8.88 12.69
C LYS A 225 -0.60 9.49 14.06
N ALA A 226 -1.81 9.98 14.31
CA ALA A 226 -2.19 10.57 15.58
C ALA A 226 -2.21 9.55 16.75
N LEU A 227 -2.36 8.25 16.47
CA LEU A 227 -2.36 7.20 17.51
C LEU A 227 -1.06 7.14 18.30
N ILE A 228 0.07 7.51 17.70
CA ILE A 228 1.37 7.42 18.35
C ILE A 228 1.95 8.79 18.75
N GLY A 229 1.26 9.89 18.45
CA GLY A 229 1.68 11.25 18.83
C GLY A 229 2.65 11.89 17.83
N SER A 230 3.64 12.63 18.31
CA SER A 230 4.69 13.27 17.49
C SER A 230 5.96 12.42 17.46
N TYR A 231 6.82 12.65 16.50
CA TYR A 231 8.14 12.03 16.41
C TYR A 231 9.22 13.10 16.59
N ALA A 232 10.02 12.96 17.66
CA ALA A 232 11.17 13.79 17.93
C ALA A 232 12.40 13.15 17.28
N GLU A 233 13.13 13.87 16.46
CA GLU A 233 14.36 13.39 15.81
C GLU A 233 15.48 14.40 16.01
N VAL A 234 16.67 13.89 16.30
CA VAL A 234 17.86 14.67 16.58
C VAL A 234 19.02 14.13 15.77
N VAL A 235 19.76 15.03 15.11
CA VAL A 235 20.96 14.70 14.34
C VAL A 235 22.19 15.20 15.10
N VAL A 236 23.13 14.30 15.38
CA VAL A 236 24.36 14.63 16.13
C VAL A 236 25.60 14.60 15.21
N PRO A 237 26.63 15.43 15.50
CA PRO A 237 27.84 15.51 14.66
C PRO A 237 28.71 14.27 14.73
N GLN A 238 28.68 13.53 15.83
CA GLN A 238 29.56 12.39 16.10
C GLN A 238 28.77 11.22 16.68
N ALA A 239 29.18 9.98 16.33
CA ALA A 239 28.52 8.77 16.83
C ALA A 239 28.59 8.64 18.38
N SER A 240 29.62 9.21 19.02
CA SER A 240 29.74 9.24 20.49
C SER A 240 28.62 10.03 21.19
N ALA A 241 27.96 10.95 20.49
CA ALA A 241 26.86 11.75 21.03
C ALA A 241 25.49 11.04 20.92
N LEU A 242 25.39 9.90 20.20
CA LEU A 242 24.12 9.18 20.02
C LEU A 242 23.54 8.68 21.35
N ILE A 243 24.35 8.04 22.20
CA ILE A 243 23.89 7.49 23.48
C ILE A 243 23.45 8.62 24.43
N PRO A 244 24.22 9.71 24.63
CA PRO A 244 23.76 10.86 25.42
C PRO A 244 22.47 11.49 24.88
N ALA A 245 22.36 11.65 23.56
CA ALA A 245 21.14 12.17 22.94
C ALA A 245 19.93 11.25 23.18
N ALA A 246 20.13 9.92 23.07
CA ALA A 246 19.10 8.94 23.34
C ALA A 246 18.61 9.02 24.80
N ALA A 247 19.50 9.15 25.75
CA ALA A 247 19.12 9.28 27.16
C ALA A 247 18.25 10.52 27.43
N VAL A 248 18.55 11.64 26.78
CA VAL A 248 17.73 12.87 26.89
C VAL A 248 16.35 12.66 26.24
N LEU A 249 16.31 12.07 25.03
CA LEU A 249 15.04 11.83 24.36
C LEU A 249 14.17 10.82 25.13
N ASP A 250 14.75 9.77 25.69
CA ASP A 250 14.03 8.82 26.56
C ASP A 250 13.36 9.52 27.75
N GLN A 251 14.10 10.39 28.45
CA GLN A 251 13.54 11.18 29.55
C GLN A 251 12.42 12.13 29.12
N LEU A 252 12.55 12.74 27.95
CA LEU A 252 11.55 13.70 27.45
C LEU A 252 10.30 13.05 26.91
N THR A 253 10.42 11.87 26.29
CA THR A 253 9.33 11.22 25.56
C THR A 253 8.72 10.05 26.34
N GLY A 254 9.47 9.45 27.25
CA GLY A 254 9.10 8.22 27.96
C GLY A 254 9.03 6.99 27.03
N ALA A 255 9.64 7.08 25.84
CA ALA A 255 9.63 6.02 24.85
C ALA A 255 11.08 5.66 24.48
N GLU A 256 11.35 4.38 24.28
CA GLU A 256 12.67 3.88 23.89
C GLU A 256 13.14 4.51 22.57
N PRO A 257 14.29 5.22 22.55
CA PRO A 257 14.78 5.87 21.35
C PRO A 257 15.37 4.87 20.36
N VAL A 258 15.16 5.13 19.06
CA VAL A 258 15.76 4.39 17.94
C VAL A 258 17.01 5.13 17.48
N LEU A 259 18.15 4.41 17.41
CA LEU A 259 19.42 4.98 16.97
C LEU A 259 19.74 4.51 15.56
N ASP A 260 20.08 5.47 14.68
CA ASP A 260 20.66 5.21 13.37
C ASP A 260 22.13 5.68 13.37
N HIS A 261 23.04 4.72 13.42
CA HIS A 261 24.49 4.99 13.48
C HIS A 261 25.04 5.56 12.17
N GLU A 262 24.47 5.19 11.02
CA GLU A 262 24.93 5.65 9.70
C GLU A 262 24.55 7.12 9.49
N ARG A 263 23.30 7.46 9.78
CA ARG A 263 22.78 8.82 9.68
C ARG A 263 23.12 9.69 10.89
N ARG A 264 23.61 9.09 11.97
CA ARG A 264 23.86 9.73 13.26
C ARG A 264 22.61 10.43 13.79
N THR A 265 21.47 9.76 13.70
CA THR A 265 20.19 10.25 14.20
C THR A 265 19.71 9.45 15.40
N VAL A 266 18.99 10.12 16.29
CA VAL A 266 18.25 9.51 17.38
C VAL A 266 16.82 9.98 17.27
N GLY A 267 15.88 9.05 17.21
CA GLY A 267 14.46 9.35 17.10
C GLY A 267 13.66 8.70 18.21
N ALA A 268 12.62 9.36 18.69
CA ALA A 268 11.69 8.81 19.67
C ALA A 268 10.27 9.31 19.44
N VAL A 269 9.30 8.44 19.75
CA VAL A 269 7.87 8.79 19.73
C VAL A 269 7.55 9.61 20.97
N ALA A 270 6.98 10.80 20.78
CA ALA A 270 6.51 11.67 21.85
C ALA A 270 4.99 11.62 21.94
N THR A 271 4.49 10.95 22.97
CA THR A 271 3.04 10.89 23.26
C THR A 271 2.56 12.15 24.01
N ASP A 272 3.48 12.87 24.64
CA ASP A 272 3.20 14.14 25.30
C ASP A 272 2.98 15.25 24.27
N THR A 273 1.75 15.69 24.11
CA THR A 273 1.36 16.78 23.20
C THR A 273 1.90 18.15 23.64
N THR A 274 2.45 18.25 24.85
CA THR A 274 3.07 19.50 25.38
C THR A 274 4.56 19.58 25.06
N LEU A 275 5.17 18.52 24.54
CA LEU A 275 6.56 18.53 24.12
C LEU A 275 6.72 19.47 22.92
N THR A 276 7.70 20.36 23.03
CA THR A 276 8.01 21.35 21.99
C THR A 276 9.46 21.26 21.55
N LEU A 277 9.74 21.60 20.30
CA LEU A 277 11.11 21.62 19.79
C LEU A 277 12.07 22.48 20.62
N PRO A 278 11.72 23.71 21.09
CA PRO A 278 12.57 24.50 21.99
C PRO A 278 12.89 23.80 23.32
N ARG A 279 11.98 22.92 23.82
CA ARG A 279 12.26 22.14 25.04
C ARG A 279 13.29 21.05 24.76
N ILE A 280 13.14 20.32 23.63
CA ILE A 280 14.12 19.32 23.21
C ILE A 280 15.52 19.91 23.09
N VAL A 281 15.66 21.05 22.38
CA VAL A 281 16.94 21.69 22.15
C VAL A 281 17.58 22.16 23.50
N ARG A 282 16.81 22.75 24.41
CA ARG A 282 17.31 23.18 25.73
C ARG A 282 17.81 22.03 26.59
N GLU A 283 17.08 20.90 26.62
CA GLU A 283 17.49 19.74 27.44
C GLU A 283 18.75 19.10 26.87
N LEU A 284 18.89 19.03 25.54
CA LEU A 284 20.10 18.53 24.89
C LEU A 284 21.30 19.45 25.13
N ASP A 285 21.11 20.77 25.08
CA ASP A 285 22.15 21.77 25.39
C ASP A 285 22.58 21.66 26.86
N ALA A 286 21.61 21.55 27.78
CA ALA A 286 21.89 21.37 29.22
C ALA A 286 22.64 20.06 29.51
N ALA A 287 22.44 19.03 28.74
CA ALA A 287 23.15 17.75 28.79
C ALA A 287 24.53 17.80 28.09
N GLY A 288 24.90 18.92 27.48
CA GLY A 288 26.15 19.06 26.72
C GLY A 288 26.18 18.23 25.42
N VAL A 289 25.04 17.90 24.85
CA VAL A 289 24.94 17.14 23.61
C VAL A 289 24.97 18.07 22.41
N PRO A 290 26.02 18.00 21.57
CA PRO A 290 26.11 18.85 20.39
C PRO A 290 25.09 18.41 19.33
N LEU A 291 24.42 19.37 18.68
CA LEU A 291 23.39 19.17 17.68
C LEU A 291 23.83 19.67 16.31
N ILE A 292 23.44 18.95 15.25
CA ILE A 292 23.40 19.45 13.87
C ILE A 292 21.99 19.95 13.56
N ASP A 293 20.97 19.11 13.89
CA ASP A 293 19.56 19.40 13.62
C ASP A 293 18.68 18.74 14.68
N ALA A 294 17.49 19.30 14.87
CA ALA A 294 16.44 18.72 15.70
C ALA A 294 15.08 19.01 15.08
N SER A 295 14.21 18.03 15.06
CA SER A 295 12.85 18.16 14.55
C SER A 295 11.82 17.54 15.49
N LEU A 296 10.62 18.10 15.48
CA LEU A 296 9.43 17.51 16.08
C LEU A 296 8.33 17.55 15.02
N ARG A 297 7.98 16.43 14.50
CA ARG A 297 7.08 16.28 13.35
C ARG A 297 6.00 15.23 13.57
N PRO A 298 4.92 15.23 12.78
CA PRO A 298 4.04 14.07 12.74
C PRO A 298 4.85 12.82 12.36
N PRO A 299 4.51 11.63 12.91
CA PRO A 299 5.19 10.40 12.56
C PRO A 299 4.90 10.02 11.11
N THR A 300 5.79 9.23 10.53
CA THR A 300 5.54 8.53 9.28
C THR A 300 4.67 7.29 9.54
N LEU A 301 4.04 6.75 8.51
CA LEU A 301 3.32 5.47 8.66
C LEU A 301 4.27 4.31 8.99
N ASP A 302 5.56 4.39 8.61
CA ASP A 302 6.58 3.40 8.99
C ASP A 302 6.77 3.35 10.52
N GLU A 303 6.87 4.52 11.15
CA GLU A 303 7.00 4.64 12.61
C GLU A 303 5.73 4.13 13.32
N VAL A 304 4.55 4.46 12.77
CA VAL A 304 3.26 3.92 13.25
C VAL A 304 3.23 2.40 13.16
N PHE A 305 3.60 1.86 12.02
CA PHE A 305 3.58 0.42 11.76
C PHE A 305 4.50 -0.35 12.71
N LEU A 306 5.75 0.11 12.87
CA LEU A 306 6.72 -0.49 13.80
C LEU A 306 6.18 -0.52 15.23
N ARG A 307 5.57 0.57 15.68
CA ARG A 307 5.00 0.68 17.03
C ARG A 307 3.78 -0.22 17.23
N LEU A 308 2.85 -0.24 16.27
CA LEU A 308 1.58 -0.99 16.40
C LEU A 308 1.76 -2.51 16.21
N THR A 309 2.79 -2.95 15.47
CA THR A 309 3.05 -4.38 15.25
C THR A 309 4.03 -5.00 16.25
N GLY A 310 4.56 -4.22 17.19
CA GLY A 310 5.50 -4.70 18.22
C GLY A 310 6.86 -5.16 17.65
N ARG A 311 7.20 -4.77 16.40
CA ARG A 311 8.45 -5.13 15.72
C ARG A 311 9.58 -4.11 15.93
N GLY A 312 9.49 -3.31 16.98
CA GLY A 312 10.55 -2.38 17.40
C GLY A 312 11.81 -3.04 18.01
N ASP A 313 11.87 -4.37 18.09
CA ASP A 313 13.06 -5.07 18.56
C ASP A 313 14.03 -5.32 17.39
N GLY A 314 15.04 -4.47 17.34
CA GLY A 314 16.36 -4.63 16.76
C GLY A 314 16.56 -5.74 15.73
N ARG A 315 16.25 -5.48 14.45
CA ARG A 315 16.95 -6.15 13.34
C ARG A 315 17.16 -5.17 12.20
N THR A 316 18.42 -4.76 12.07
CA THR A 316 19.07 -4.16 10.92
C THR A 316 18.49 -4.61 9.60
N SER A 317 18.25 -3.65 8.72
CA SER A 317 18.04 -3.87 7.29
C SER A 317 19.11 -4.81 6.73
N PRO A 318 18.76 -5.79 5.86
CA PRO A 318 19.77 -6.59 5.19
C PRO A 318 20.65 -5.69 4.31
N PRO A 319 21.97 -5.95 4.26
CA PRO A 319 22.87 -5.16 3.44
C PRO A 319 22.49 -5.29 1.97
N LEU A 320 22.46 -4.16 1.28
CA LEU A 320 22.43 -4.09 -0.17
C LEU A 320 23.57 -4.97 -0.69
N LYS A 321 23.24 -6.00 -1.46
CA LYS A 321 24.25 -6.79 -2.18
C LYS A 321 24.94 -5.85 -3.16
N GLU A 322 26.19 -5.53 -2.88
CA GLU A 322 27.13 -5.01 -3.87
C GLU A 322 27.18 -6.01 -5.02
N THR A 323 26.77 -5.56 -6.18
CA THR A 323 27.02 -6.27 -7.42
C THR A 323 28.47 -5.95 -7.79
N ALA A 324 29.36 -6.89 -7.54
CA ALA A 324 30.73 -6.83 -8.06
C ALA A 324 30.71 -7.12 -9.56
N ALA A 325 31.40 -6.21 -10.28
CA ALA A 325 32.00 -6.28 -11.61
C ALA A 325 31.39 -7.21 -12.68
#